data_10d1b9ac81f0bfc3dac3127361e5e9c0
#
_entry.id   10d1b9ac81f0bfc3dac3127361e5e9c0
#
_cell.length_a   1.000
_cell.length_b   1.000
_cell.length_c   1.000
_cell.angle_alpha   90.00
_cell.angle_beta   90.00
_cell.angle_gamma   90.00
#
_symmetry.space_group_name_H-M   'P 1'
#
loop_
_entity.id
_entity.type
_entity.pdbx_description
1 polymer ?
#
loop_
_entity_poly.entity_id
_entity_poly.type
_entity_poly.pdbx_seq_one_letter_code
_entity_poly.pdbx_strand_id
1 'polypeptide(L)'
;MGSMSDVATHEHGAVAPKPARILLYSDNRNVREKVRFAVGSTINGRAVEWKETATHDAVLGALDTATFDLVILDGEAGKSGGMGICRQMKHELYVCPPVLLLVGRPGDAWLATWSEADAAVAHPLDPFAVREAVDEFFAPAAAH
;
A
#
# COMPACT_ATOMS: atom_id res chain seq x y z
N MET A 1 38.19 10.92 8.36
CA MET A 1 37.69 10.80 8.44
C MET A 1 37.07 10.66 8.01
N GLY A 2 37.14 10.46 7.77
CA GLY A 2 36.57 10.34 7.61
C GLY A 2 36.20 10.00 7.14
N SER A 3 36.33 9.85 7.16
CA SER A 3 35.84 9.44 7.02
C SER A 3 35.34 9.00 6.82
N MET A 4 35.33 8.85 6.86
CA MET A 4 34.73 8.35 6.82
C MET A 4 34.02 8.02 6.55
N SER A 5 34.20 8.13 6.58
CA SER A 5 33.54 7.79 6.42
C SER A 5 33.04 7.54 5.92
N ASP A 6 33.28 7.57 5.91
CA ASP A 6 32.76 7.28 5.57
C ASP A 6 32.39 6.80 5.12
N VAL A 7 32.64 6.68 5.18
CA VAL A 7 32.23 6.15 4.92
C VAL A 7 31.68 5.61 4.49
N ALA A 8 31.87 5.56 4.56
CA ALA A 8 31.36 5.13 4.30
C ALA A 8 30.86 4.76 3.67
N THR A 9 31.03 4.75 3.52
CA THR A 9 30.61 4.46 3.06
C THR A 9 30.47 4.16 2.32
N HIS A 10 30.74 4.05 2.05
CA HIS A 10 30.58 3.73 1.53
C HIS A 10 30.56 3.10 1.06
N GLU A 11 30.74 2.84 1.11
CA GLU A 11 30.67 2.33 0.87
C GLU A 11 30.39 1.83 0.38
N HIS A 12 30.72 1.73 0.40
CA HIS A 12 30.37 1.18 -0.07
C HIS A 12 29.59 1.08 -0.37
N GLY A 13 30.45 1.25 -0.20
CA GLY A 13 29.33 1.93 -0.27
C GLY A 13 27.97 1.38 -0.57
N ALA A 14 27.37 0.74 0.33
CA ALA A 14 26.01 0.22 0.12
C ALA A 14 25.02 1.36 -0.03
N VAL A 15 24.20 1.33 -1.09
CA VAL A 15 23.10 2.26 -1.29
C VAL A 15 21.96 1.83 -0.37
N ALA A 16 21.38 2.77 0.37
CA ALA A 16 20.22 2.48 1.20
C ALA A 16 19.06 2.00 0.32
N PRO A 17 18.27 1.01 0.77
CA PRO A 17 17.10 0.57 0.00
C PRO A 17 16.13 1.73 -0.22
N LYS A 18 15.44 1.71 -1.35
CA LYS A 18 14.39 2.70 -1.61
C LYS A 18 13.26 2.53 -0.59
N PRO A 19 12.65 3.63 -0.16
CA PRO A 19 11.47 3.53 0.70
C PRO A 19 10.35 2.73 0.04
N ALA A 20 9.59 2.03 0.85
CA ALA A 20 8.36 1.39 0.39
C ALA A 20 7.26 2.45 0.43
N ARG A 21 6.79 2.89 -0.72
CA ARG A 21 5.81 3.98 -0.80
C ARG A 21 4.42 3.41 -0.93
N ILE A 22 3.57 3.69 0.06
CA ILE A 22 2.22 3.15 0.14
C ILE A 22 1.21 4.27 0.20
N LEU A 23 0.26 4.24 -0.75
CA LEU A 23 -0.90 5.13 -0.75
C LEU A 23 -2.02 4.42 0.01
N LEU A 24 -2.59 5.08 1.01
CA LEU A 24 -3.63 4.51 1.85
C LEU A 24 -4.87 5.38 1.78
N TYR A 25 -6.01 4.79 1.41
CA TYR A 25 -7.28 5.48 1.32
C TYR A 25 -8.32 4.89 2.27
N SER A 26 -8.83 5.71 3.14
CA SER A 26 -10.07 5.47 3.89
C SER A 26 -10.56 6.82 4.40
N ASP A 27 -11.88 7.04 4.39
CA ASP A 27 -12.45 8.22 5.02
C ASP A 27 -12.51 8.09 6.55
N ASN A 28 -12.18 6.91 7.08
CA ASN A 28 -12.18 6.62 8.50
C ASN A 28 -10.74 6.62 9.04
N ARG A 29 -10.43 7.63 9.84
CA ARG A 29 -9.09 7.78 10.42
C ARG A 29 -8.68 6.55 11.23
N ASN A 30 -9.62 5.91 11.93
CA ASN A 30 -9.31 4.72 12.75
C ASN A 30 -8.87 3.55 11.88
N VAL A 31 -9.47 3.41 10.70
CA VAL A 31 -9.06 2.37 9.74
C VAL A 31 -7.64 2.65 9.28
N ARG A 32 -7.33 3.90 8.93
CA ARG A 32 -5.97 4.25 8.48
C ARG A 32 -4.94 3.96 9.59
N GLU A 33 -5.26 4.29 10.83
CA GLU A 33 -4.35 4.00 11.94
C GLU A 33 -4.14 2.51 12.15
N LYS A 34 -5.19 1.72 12.03
CA LYS A 34 -5.08 0.26 12.17
C LYS A 34 -4.18 -0.35 11.10
N VAL A 35 -4.33 0.12 9.87
CA VAL A 35 -3.50 -0.36 8.76
C VAL A 35 -2.03 0.02 9.01
N ARG A 36 -1.77 1.26 9.36
CA ARG A 36 -0.41 1.72 9.62
C ARG A 36 0.23 0.96 10.78
N PHE A 37 -0.53 0.71 11.84
CA PHE A 37 -0.05 -0.06 12.98
C PHE A 37 0.30 -1.49 12.56
N ALA A 38 -0.54 -2.11 11.77
CA ALA A 38 -0.34 -3.49 11.34
C ALA A 38 0.92 -3.64 10.47
N VAL A 39 1.14 -2.69 9.57
CA VAL A 39 2.29 -2.73 8.67
C VAL A 39 3.58 -2.32 9.36
N GLY A 40 3.50 -1.32 10.23
CA GLY A 40 4.67 -0.82 10.95
C GLY A 40 5.51 0.12 10.10
N SER A 41 6.75 0.35 10.56
CA SER A 41 7.61 1.38 9.96
C SER A 41 8.57 0.83 8.92
N THR A 42 8.71 -0.49 8.81
CA THR A 42 9.60 -1.10 7.82
C THR A 42 8.95 -2.32 7.20
N ILE A 43 9.29 -2.57 5.96
CA ILE A 43 8.85 -3.74 5.21
C ILE A 43 10.05 -4.25 4.42
N ASN A 44 10.42 -5.48 4.69
CA ASN A 44 11.47 -6.15 3.93
C ASN A 44 12.75 -5.31 3.84
N GLY A 45 13.11 -4.67 4.96
CA GLY A 45 14.30 -3.83 5.06
C GLY A 45 14.13 -2.42 4.51
N ARG A 46 12.96 -2.07 4.03
CA ARG A 46 12.66 -0.74 3.44
C ARG A 46 11.82 0.07 4.41
N ALA A 47 12.18 1.33 4.61
CA ALA A 47 11.36 2.24 5.41
C ALA A 47 10.04 2.51 4.68
N VAL A 48 8.92 2.50 5.41
CA VAL A 48 7.61 2.76 4.81
C VAL A 48 7.35 4.26 4.78
N GLU A 49 6.99 4.77 3.60
CA GLU A 49 6.51 6.14 3.43
C GLU A 49 5.02 6.08 3.11
N TRP A 50 4.22 6.67 3.98
CA TRP A 50 2.77 6.65 3.83
C TRP A 50 2.27 7.94 3.18
N LYS A 51 1.36 7.79 2.23
CA LYS A 51 0.52 8.89 1.76
C LYS A 51 -0.91 8.55 2.13
N GLU A 52 -1.43 9.20 3.17
CA GLU A 52 -2.81 8.96 3.61
C GLU A 52 -3.75 9.88 2.85
N THR A 53 -4.87 9.33 2.43
CA THR A 53 -5.90 10.07 1.71
C THR A 53 -7.27 9.69 2.28
N ALA A 54 -8.18 10.65 2.28
CA ALA A 54 -9.52 10.45 2.83
C ALA A 54 -10.62 10.68 1.79
N THR A 55 -10.27 11.05 0.56
CA THR A 55 -11.23 11.32 -0.51
C THR A 55 -10.76 10.69 -1.82
N HIS A 56 -11.72 10.45 -2.69
CA HIS A 56 -11.44 9.95 -4.04
C HIS A 56 -10.50 10.91 -4.81
N ASP A 57 -10.80 12.21 -4.75
CA ASP A 57 -9.98 13.21 -5.45
C ASP A 57 -8.54 13.22 -4.94
N ALA A 58 -8.35 13.04 -3.63
CA ALA A 58 -7.01 12.99 -3.05
C ALA A 58 -6.22 11.77 -3.56
N VAL A 59 -6.90 10.63 -3.75
CA VAL A 59 -6.26 9.44 -4.34
C VAL A 59 -5.78 9.75 -5.75
N LEU A 60 -6.65 10.31 -6.58
CA LEU A 60 -6.30 10.61 -7.97
C LEU A 60 -5.17 11.64 -8.05
N GLY A 61 -5.23 12.67 -7.20
CA GLY A 61 -4.18 13.68 -7.14
C GLY A 61 -2.83 13.11 -6.74
N ALA A 62 -2.83 12.18 -5.78
CA ALA A 62 -1.59 11.53 -5.35
C ALA A 62 -1.01 10.67 -6.49
N LEU A 63 -1.86 9.93 -7.20
CA LEU A 63 -1.41 9.09 -8.31
C LEU A 63 -0.86 9.90 -9.48
N ASP A 64 -1.35 11.14 -9.66
CA ASP A 64 -0.87 12.03 -10.71
C ASP A 64 0.51 12.62 -10.40
N THR A 65 0.84 12.76 -9.11
CA THR A 65 2.04 13.50 -8.70
C THR A 65 3.16 12.63 -8.18
N ALA A 66 2.90 11.35 -7.92
CA ALA A 66 3.91 10.45 -7.34
C ALA A 66 3.66 9.02 -7.77
N THR A 67 4.68 8.18 -7.60
CA THR A 67 4.57 6.74 -7.84
C THR A 67 4.50 6.01 -6.50
N PHE A 68 3.79 4.88 -6.49
CA PHE A 68 3.61 4.08 -5.28
C PHE A 68 3.91 2.61 -5.58
N ASP A 69 4.43 1.91 -4.56
CA ASP A 69 4.68 0.48 -4.66
C ASP A 69 3.43 -0.34 -4.35
N LEU A 70 2.50 0.25 -3.60
CA LEU A 70 1.25 -0.39 -3.22
C LEU A 70 0.21 0.66 -2.94
N VAL A 71 -1.04 0.38 -3.33
CA VAL A 71 -2.19 1.21 -2.98
C VAL A 71 -3.14 0.36 -2.15
N ILE A 72 -3.50 0.85 -0.96
CA ILE A 72 -4.47 0.17 -0.08
C ILE A 72 -5.74 1.01 -0.09
N LEU A 73 -6.84 0.41 -0.52
CA LEU A 73 -8.13 1.09 -0.67
C LEU A 73 -9.17 0.45 0.22
N ASP A 74 -9.83 1.27 1.05
CA ASP A 74 -10.91 0.80 1.91
C ASP A 74 -12.21 0.73 1.11
N GLY A 75 -12.67 -0.48 0.84
CA GLY A 75 -13.92 -0.71 0.11
C GLY A 75 -15.15 -0.27 0.89
N GLU A 76 -15.02 -0.04 2.19
CA GLU A 76 -16.12 0.39 3.06
C GLU A 76 -16.14 1.90 3.29
N ALA A 77 -15.29 2.66 2.60
CA ALA A 77 -15.30 4.12 2.70
C ALA A 77 -16.65 4.67 2.23
N GLY A 78 -17.16 5.66 2.95
CA GLY A 78 -18.57 6.05 2.87
C GLY A 78 -19.05 6.50 1.50
N LYS A 79 -18.49 7.60 0.96
CA LYS A 79 -19.02 8.19 -0.27
C LYS A 79 -18.45 7.58 -1.53
N SER A 80 -17.16 7.28 -1.51
CA SER A 80 -16.49 6.68 -2.65
C SER A 80 -15.80 5.43 -2.18
N GLY A 81 -16.43 4.29 -2.42
CA GLY A 81 -15.87 3.01 -2.02
C GLY A 81 -14.59 2.71 -2.75
N GLY A 82 -13.63 2.12 -2.03
CA GLY A 82 -12.35 1.76 -2.61
C GLY A 82 -12.46 0.83 -3.81
N MET A 83 -13.55 0.06 -3.88
CA MET A 83 -13.80 -0.84 -5.00
C MET A 83 -13.93 -0.09 -6.33
N GLY A 84 -14.72 0.99 -6.34
CA GLY A 84 -14.90 1.82 -7.53
C GLY A 84 -13.61 2.52 -7.92
N ILE A 85 -12.87 3.01 -6.93
CA ILE A 85 -11.58 3.65 -7.17
C ILE A 85 -10.59 2.65 -7.78
N CYS A 86 -10.53 1.44 -7.22
CA CYS A 86 -9.66 0.39 -7.73
C CYS A 86 -9.97 0.09 -9.20
N ARG A 87 -11.24 -0.11 -9.52
CA ARG A 87 -11.64 -0.41 -10.89
C ARG A 87 -11.26 0.74 -11.83
N GLN A 88 -11.49 1.99 -11.41
CA GLN A 88 -11.11 3.14 -12.20
C GLN A 88 -9.59 3.16 -12.45
N MET A 89 -8.79 2.94 -11.41
CA MET A 89 -7.34 2.89 -11.55
C MET A 89 -6.91 1.85 -12.57
N LYS A 90 -7.46 0.64 -12.46
CA LYS A 90 -7.07 -0.47 -13.34
C LYS A 90 -7.43 -0.20 -14.80
N HIS A 91 -8.49 0.57 -15.05
CA HIS A 91 -8.94 0.86 -16.41
C HIS A 91 -8.33 2.11 -17.01
N GLU A 92 -7.89 3.06 -16.18
CA GLU A 92 -7.43 4.37 -16.66
C GLU A 92 -5.93 4.57 -16.59
N LEU A 93 -5.23 3.92 -15.66
CA LEU A 93 -3.80 4.12 -15.53
C LEU A 93 -3.03 3.20 -16.46
N TYR A 94 -2.13 3.79 -17.23
CA TYR A 94 -1.26 3.02 -18.13
C TYR A 94 -0.37 2.07 -17.33
N VAL A 95 0.24 2.57 -16.25
CA VAL A 95 1.00 1.75 -15.31
C VAL A 95 0.30 1.87 -13.97
N CYS A 96 -0.42 0.81 -13.57
CA CYS A 96 -1.17 0.81 -12.33
C CYS A 96 -0.41 0.06 -11.24
N PRO A 97 -0.18 0.69 -10.08
CA PRO A 97 0.43 -0.03 -8.96
C PRO A 97 -0.51 -1.14 -8.48
N PRO A 98 0.03 -2.15 -7.78
CA PRO A 98 -0.82 -3.18 -7.20
C PRO A 98 -1.75 -2.60 -6.14
N VAL A 99 -2.92 -3.20 -5.98
CA VAL A 99 -3.95 -2.72 -5.08
C VAL A 99 -4.34 -3.81 -4.09
N LEU A 100 -4.31 -3.46 -2.79
CA LEU A 100 -4.90 -4.25 -1.72
C LEU A 100 -6.23 -3.61 -1.35
N LEU A 101 -7.31 -4.37 -1.44
CA LEU A 101 -8.64 -3.89 -1.13
C LEU A 101 -9.05 -4.37 0.26
N LEU A 102 -9.58 -3.46 1.08
CA LEU A 102 -10.18 -3.83 2.36
C LEU A 102 -11.68 -4.00 2.13
N VAL A 103 -12.21 -5.20 2.39
CA VAL A 103 -13.63 -5.50 2.16
C VAL A 103 -14.37 -5.61 3.49
N GLY A 104 -15.70 -5.44 3.45
CA GLY A 104 -16.49 -5.37 4.68
C GLY A 104 -16.58 -6.70 5.42
N ARG A 105 -16.63 -7.80 4.69
CA ARG A 105 -16.81 -9.14 5.27
C ARG A 105 -16.09 -10.16 4.39
N PRO A 106 -15.72 -11.32 4.97
CA PRO A 106 -15.11 -12.37 4.14
C PRO A 106 -15.96 -12.78 2.94
N GLY A 107 -17.29 -12.76 3.08
CA GLY A 107 -18.19 -13.07 1.98
C GLY A 107 -18.17 -12.07 0.83
N ASP A 108 -17.56 -10.90 1.04
CA ASP A 108 -17.45 -9.85 0.02
C ASP A 108 -16.18 -9.97 -0.81
N ALA A 109 -15.39 -11.01 -0.62
CA ALA A 109 -14.12 -11.17 -1.33
C ALA A 109 -14.29 -11.18 -2.86
N TRP A 110 -15.47 -11.59 -3.36
CA TRP A 110 -15.75 -11.54 -4.81
C TRP A 110 -15.67 -10.12 -5.38
N LEU A 111 -15.89 -9.10 -4.51
CA LEU A 111 -15.79 -7.70 -4.92
C LEU A 111 -14.36 -7.32 -5.30
N ALA A 112 -13.36 -7.99 -4.71
CA ALA A 112 -11.97 -7.77 -5.10
C ALA A 112 -11.76 -8.20 -6.56
N THR A 113 -12.32 -9.33 -6.96
CA THR A 113 -12.24 -9.79 -8.34
C THR A 113 -12.96 -8.82 -9.27
N TRP A 114 -14.16 -8.38 -8.88
CA TRP A 114 -14.92 -7.42 -9.69
C TRP A 114 -14.16 -6.12 -9.91
N SER A 115 -13.50 -5.62 -8.87
CA SER A 115 -12.75 -4.37 -8.94
C SER A 115 -11.35 -4.53 -9.52
N GLU A 116 -10.94 -5.78 -9.78
CA GLU A 116 -9.63 -6.13 -10.30
C GLU A 116 -8.48 -5.85 -9.32
N ALA A 117 -8.79 -5.85 -8.02
CA ALA A 117 -7.77 -5.71 -6.99
C ALA A 117 -6.85 -6.93 -6.98
N ASP A 118 -5.62 -6.70 -6.55
CA ASP A 118 -4.59 -7.75 -6.55
C ASP A 118 -4.68 -8.64 -5.32
N ALA A 119 -5.26 -8.13 -4.23
CA ALA A 119 -5.50 -8.90 -3.00
C ALA A 119 -6.60 -8.22 -2.19
N ALA A 120 -7.12 -8.92 -1.20
CA ALA A 120 -8.16 -8.38 -0.31
C ALA A 120 -7.97 -8.88 1.11
N VAL A 121 -8.31 -8.02 2.09
CA VAL A 121 -8.39 -8.37 3.51
C VAL A 121 -9.75 -7.88 4.01
N ALA A 122 -10.44 -8.72 4.79
CA ALA A 122 -11.78 -8.38 5.28
C ALA A 122 -11.72 -7.70 6.66
N HIS A 123 -12.68 -6.79 6.88
CA HIS A 123 -12.93 -6.27 8.23
C HIS A 123 -13.59 -7.35 9.10
N PRO A 124 -13.42 -7.30 10.40
CA PRO A 124 -12.54 -6.40 11.14
C PRO A 124 -11.08 -6.72 10.84
N LEU A 125 -10.26 -5.66 10.74
CA LEU A 125 -8.87 -5.83 10.30
C LEU A 125 -8.03 -6.52 11.38
N ASP A 126 -7.56 -7.73 11.06
CA ASP A 126 -6.59 -8.45 11.88
C ASP A 126 -5.20 -7.94 11.49
N PRO A 127 -4.40 -7.41 12.44
CA PRO A 127 -3.08 -6.89 12.12
C PRO A 127 -2.18 -7.91 11.43
N PHE A 128 -2.25 -9.18 11.84
CA PHE A 128 -1.43 -10.22 11.20
C PHE A 128 -1.84 -10.47 9.76
N ALA A 129 -3.16 -10.48 9.48
CA ALA A 129 -3.64 -10.67 8.13
C ALA A 129 -3.26 -9.51 7.22
N VAL A 130 -3.37 -8.28 7.72
CA VAL A 130 -2.98 -7.08 6.97
C VAL A 130 -1.49 -7.12 6.68
N ARG A 131 -0.67 -7.39 7.70
CA ARG A 131 0.79 -7.45 7.53
C ARG A 131 1.18 -8.53 6.53
N GLU A 132 0.58 -9.70 6.63
CA GLU A 132 0.90 -10.80 5.73
C GLU A 132 0.57 -10.43 4.28
N ALA A 133 -0.61 -9.84 4.06
CA ALA A 133 -1.02 -9.44 2.72
C ALA A 133 -0.07 -8.37 2.14
N VAL A 134 0.31 -7.39 2.97
CA VAL A 134 1.23 -6.34 2.51
C VAL A 134 2.62 -6.91 2.25
N ASP A 135 3.11 -7.77 3.14
CA ASP A 135 4.42 -8.39 2.96
C ASP A 135 4.55 -9.12 1.62
N GLU A 136 3.48 -9.75 1.16
CA GLU A 136 3.52 -10.46 -0.12
C GLU A 136 3.81 -9.53 -1.30
N PHE A 137 3.32 -8.29 -1.24
CA PHE A 137 3.60 -7.32 -2.31
C PHE A 137 5.05 -6.87 -2.34
N PHE A 138 5.75 -6.98 -1.21
CA PHE A 138 7.13 -6.53 -1.09
C PHE A 138 8.11 -7.69 -0.96
N ALA A 139 7.64 -8.91 -1.08
CA ALA A 139 8.53 -10.06 -1.05
C ALA A 139 9.46 -10.03 -2.25
N PRO A 140 10.74 -10.46 -2.09
CA PRO A 140 11.62 -10.57 -3.24
C PRO A 140 11.02 -11.51 -4.26
N ALA A 141 11.24 -11.23 -5.55
CA ALA A 141 10.83 -12.16 -6.59
C ALA A 141 11.43 -13.52 -6.26
N ALA A 142 10.59 -14.56 -6.30
CA ALA A 142 11.06 -15.89 -6.00
C ALA A 142 12.18 -16.27 -6.97
N ALA A 143 13.26 -16.80 -6.45
CA ALA A 143 14.33 -17.30 -7.28
C ALA A 143 13.84 -18.59 -7.93
N HIS A 144 13.72 -18.58 -9.21
CA HIS A 144 13.23 -19.74 -9.97
C HIS A 144 14.34 -20.30 -10.82
#